data_3511fd446fcee9a38921033f3e0b515e
#
_entry.id   3511fd446fcee9a38921033f3e0b515e
#
_cell.length_a   1.000
_cell.length_b   1.000
_cell.length_c   1.000
_cell.angle_alpha   90.00
_cell.angle_beta   90.00
_cell.angle_gamma   90.00
#
_symmetry.space_group_name_H-M   'P 1'
#
loop_
_entity.id
_entity.type
_entity.pdbx_description
1 polymer ?
#
loop_
_entity_poly.entity_id
_entity_poly.type
_entity_poly.pdbx_seq_one_letter_code
_entity_poly.pdbx_strand_id
1 'polypeptide(L)'
;MERTSFSLLFYIRRTKLNKFGEAPIFMRITVNGNRSDASVKRFIAPRLWNSSKGKATEKGLGCRDLNLYLDAISSNILRILRDMELAGEELSARSILDRYLGKNLPERRTLVEVFRAHNEKCRKLSGIDYAPATVARYETCLKLLCNFLSVHYQK
;
A
#
# COMPACT_ATOMS: atom_id res chain seq x y z
N MET A 1 25.08 9.71 -6.39
CA MET A 1 23.71 9.14 -6.27
C MET A 1 23.58 8.08 -7.34
N GLU A 2 23.51 6.83 -6.97
CA GLU A 2 23.19 5.74 -7.92
C GLU A 2 21.76 5.96 -8.43
N ARG A 3 21.61 6.00 -9.76
CA ARG A 3 20.29 6.11 -10.39
C ARG A 3 19.56 4.78 -10.24
N THR A 4 18.55 4.76 -9.40
CA THR A 4 17.65 3.60 -9.29
C THR A 4 16.89 3.42 -10.62
N SER A 5 17.05 2.26 -11.26
CA SER A 5 16.25 1.94 -12.45
C SER A 5 14.92 1.35 -12.02
N PHE A 6 13.82 1.96 -12.47
CA PHE A 6 12.45 1.49 -12.20
C PHE A 6 11.69 1.25 -13.50
N SER A 7 10.92 0.16 -13.55
CA SER A 7 10.01 -0.13 -14.66
C SER A 7 8.78 -0.87 -14.15
N LEU A 8 7.63 -0.49 -14.69
CA LEU A 8 6.33 -1.14 -14.47
C LEU A 8 5.77 -1.61 -15.80
N LEU A 9 5.39 -2.88 -15.87
CA LEU A 9 4.86 -3.52 -17.08
C LEU A 9 3.60 -4.32 -16.74
N PHE A 10 2.58 -4.22 -17.58
CA PHE A 10 1.43 -5.14 -17.57
C PHE A 10 1.57 -6.16 -18.69
N TYR A 11 1.21 -7.41 -18.39
CA TYR A 11 1.24 -8.52 -19.34
C TYR A 11 0.17 -9.55 -19.03
N ILE A 12 -0.16 -10.39 -20.01
CA ILE A 12 -1.12 -11.49 -19.84
C ILE A 12 -0.41 -12.84 -19.81
N ARG A 13 -0.92 -13.78 -19.04
CA ARG A 13 -0.45 -15.17 -19.06
C ARG A 13 -1.34 -16.00 -19.97
N ARG A 14 -0.97 -16.13 -21.24
CA ARG A 14 -1.73 -16.85 -22.27
C ARG A 14 -1.87 -18.35 -21.99
N THR A 15 -1.01 -18.92 -21.15
CA THR A 15 -1.05 -20.36 -20.76
C THR A 15 -2.07 -20.65 -19.65
N LYS A 16 -2.69 -19.63 -19.03
CA LYS A 16 -3.64 -19.76 -17.94
C LYS A 16 -4.97 -19.12 -18.30
N LEU A 17 -5.64 -19.64 -19.33
CA LEU A 17 -6.95 -19.16 -19.72
C LEU A 17 -8.02 -19.64 -18.70
N ASN A 18 -8.99 -18.79 -18.43
CA ASN A 18 -10.20 -19.16 -17.71
C ASN A 18 -11.17 -19.93 -18.62
N LYS A 19 -12.29 -20.43 -18.08
CA LYS A 19 -13.34 -21.13 -18.83
C LYS A 19 -13.98 -20.33 -19.96
N PHE A 20 -13.79 -19.03 -19.98
CA PHE A 20 -14.27 -18.12 -21.04
C PHE A 20 -13.21 -17.81 -22.10
N GLY A 21 -12.01 -18.44 -22.03
CA GLY A 21 -10.92 -18.19 -22.96
C GLY A 21 -10.17 -16.88 -22.71
N GLU A 22 -10.30 -16.27 -21.53
CA GLU A 22 -9.62 -15.05 -21.17
C GLU A 22 -8.37 -15.32 -20.36
N ALA A 23 -7.32 -14.55 -20.61
CA ALA A 23 -6.04 -14.62 -19.91
C ALA A 23 -6.02 -13.66 -18.71
N PRO A 24 -5.47 -14.07 -17.57
CA PRO A 24 -5.26 -13.19 -16.43
C PRO A 24 -4.18 -12.15 -16.72
N ILE A 25 -4.43 -10.92 -16.25
CA ILE A 25 -3.48 -9.82 -16.35
C ILE A 25 -2.60 -9.79 -15.10
N PHE A 26 -1.30 -9.60 -15.31
CA PHE A 26 -0.29 -9.44 -14.28
C PHE A 26 0.41 -8.10 -14.45
N MET A 27 0.85 -7.52 -13.34
CA MET A 27 1.83 -6.45 -13.33
C MET A 27 3.19 -6.97 -12.90
N ARG A 28 4.24 -6.40 -13.45
CA ARG A 28 5.63 -6.64 -13.10
C ARG A 28 6.28 -5.33 -12.73
N ILE A 29 6.84 -5.28 -11.53
CA ILE A 29 7.68 -4.20 -11.06
C ILE A 29 9.12 -4.67 -11.16
N THR A 30 9.99 -3.85 -11.75
CA THR A 30 11.42 -4.11 -11.83
C THR A 30 12.17 -2.94 -11.20
N VAL A 31 13.06 -3.22 -10.26
CA VAL A 31 13.94 -2.24 -9.61
C VAL A 31 15.37 -2.79 -9.65
N ASN A 32 16.28 -2.07 -10.25
CA ASN A 32 17.69 -2.46 -10.36
C ASN A 32 17.87 -3.90 -10.86
N GLY A 33 17.07 -4.30 -11.89
CA GLY A 33 17.08 -5.65 -12.46
C GLY A 33 16.27 -6.71 -11.70
N ASN A 34 15.95 -6.50 -10.43
CA ASN A 34 15.14 -7.42 -9.63
C ASN A 34 13.66 -7.26 -9.95
N ARG A 35 12.93 -8.38 -10.06
CA ARG A 35 11.54 -8.41 -10.52
C ARG A 35 10.59 -8.94 -9.45
N SER A 36 9.40 -8.34 -9.34
CA SER A 36 8.28 -8.86 -8.56
C SER A 36 7.00 -8.77 -9.36
N ASP A 37 6.23 -9.86 -9.40
CA ASP A 37 5.00 -9.97 -10.16
C ASP A 37 3.79 -10.08 -9.24
N ALA A 38 2.67 -9.45 -9.62
CA ALA A 38 1.38 -9.65 -8.97
C ALA A 38 0.24 -9.72 -9.97
N SER A 39 -0.81 -10.45 -9.61
CA SER A 39 -2.05 -10.50 -10.39
C SER A 39 -2.83 -9.20 -10.21
N VAL A 40 -3.30 -8.64 -11.32
CA VAL A 40 -4.21 -7.48 -11.33
C VAL A 40 -5.66 -7.87 -11.00
N LYS A 41 -5.93 -9.18 -10.91
CA LYS A 41 -7.26 -9.76 -10.70
C LYS A 41 -8.29 -9.32 -11.77
N ARG A 42 -7.82 -9.13 -12.99
CA ARG A 42 -8.61 -8.87 -14.19
C ARG A 42 -8.20 -9.85 -15.28
N PHE A 43 -9.12 -10.09 -16.19
CA PHE A 43 -8.96 -11.01 -17.32
C PHE A 43 -9.28 -10.29 -18.61
N ILE A 44 -8.69 -10.73 -19.71
CA ILE A 44 -8.96 -10.19 -21.05
C ILE A 44 -8.78 -11.29 -22.09
N ALA A 45 -9.59 -11.26 -23.15
CA ALA A 45 -9.36 -12.12 -24.31
C ALA A 45 -8.01 -11.79 -24.97
N PRO A 46 -7.13 -12.78 -25.21
CA PRO A 46 -5.77 -12.53 -25.71
C PRO A 46 -5.70 -11.71 -27.01
N ARG A 47 -6.73 -11.80 -27.85
CA ARG A 47 -6.88 -11.02 -29.09
C ARG A 47 -7.06 -9.52 -28.88
N LEU A 48 -7.57 -9.13 -27.70
CA LEU A 48 -7.81 -7.73 -27.34
C LEU A 48 -6.63 -7.12 -26.57
N TRP A 49 -5.54 -7.85 -26.37
CA TRP A 49 -4.36 -7.39 -25.65
C TRP A 49 -3.24 -6.96 -26.57
N ASN A 50 -2.76 -5.74 -26.42
CA ASN A 50 -1.56 -5.23 -27.07
C ASN A 50 -0.34 -5.42 -26.16
N SER A 51 0.48 -6.42 -26.45
CA SER A 51 1.65 -6.78 -25.63
C SER A 51 2.75 -5.71 -25.64
N SER A 52 2.91 -4.94 -26.72
CA SER A 52 3.92 -3.88 -26.81
C SER A 52 3.55 -2.66 -25.97
N LYS A 53 2.26 -2.34 -25.86
CA LYS A 53 1.75 -1.23 -25.01
C LYS A 53 1.44 -1.66 -23.59
N GLY A 54 1.33 -2.97 -23.32
CA GLY A 54 0.86 -3.47 -22.00
C GLY A 54 -0.57 -3.04 -21.68
N LYS A 55 -1.44 -2.88 -22.68
CA LYS A 55 -2.81 -2.36 -22.57
C LYS A 55 -3.79 -3.13 -23.45
N ALA A 56 -5.07 -3.02 -23.14
CA ALA A 56 -6.13 -3.51 -24.02
C ALA A 56 -6.24 -2.66 -25.29
N THR A 57 -6.62 -3.27 -26.42
CA THR A 57 -6.93 -2.57 -27.65
C THR A 57 -8.24 -1.80 -27.50
N GLU A 58 -8.37 -0.63 -28.16
CA GLU A 58 -9.54 0.25 -28.01
C GLU A 58 -10.85 -0.31 -28.63
N LYS A 59 -10.76 -1.42 -29.36
CA LYS A 59 -11.87 -2.00 -30.16
C LYS A 59 -12.83 -2.90 -29.38
N GLY A 60 -12.58 -3.19 -28.10
CA GLY A 60 -13.39 -4.09 -27.29
C GLY A 60 -14.27 -3.39 -26.26
N LEU A 61 -15.47 -3.93 -26.04
CA LEU A 61 -16.34 -3.48 -24.95
C LEU A 61 -15.60 -3.63 -23.61
N GLY A 62 -15.59 -2.58 -22.77
CA GLY A 62 -14.89 -2.59 -21.49
C GLY A 62 -13.36 -2.41 -21.56
N CYS A 63 -12.75 -2.39 -22.74
CA CYS A 63 -11.30 -2.19 -22.87
C CYS A 63 -10.85 -0.81 -22.39
N ARG A 64 -11.68 0.22 -22.56
CA ARG A 64 -11.39 1.57 -22.07
C ARG A 64 -11.36 1.61 -20.55
N ASP A 65 -12.35 1.01 -19.90
CA ASP A 65 -12.44 0.96 -18.43
C ASP A 65 -11.29 0.15 -17.84
N LEU A 66 -10.92 -0.95 -18.51
CA LEU A 66 -9.75 -1.74 -18.13
C LEU A 66 -8.47 -0.90 -18.21
N ASN A 67 -8.27 -0.14 -19.30
CA ASN A 67 -7.10 0.72 -19.45
C ASN A 67 -7.05 1.81 -18.39
N LEU A 68 -8.17 2.47 -18.08
CA LEU A 68 -8.26 3.43 -16.96
C LEU A 68 -7.89 2.78 -15.62
N TYR A 69 -8.34 1.56 -15.38
CA TYR A 69 -7.98 0.81 -14.18
C TYR A 69 -6.47 0.51 -14.11
N LEU A 70 -5.84 0.10 -15.23
CA LEU A 70 -4.39 -0.13 -15.30
C LEU A 70 -3.60 1.17 -15.09
N ASP A 71 -4.08 2.29 -15.61
CA ASP A 71 -3.48 3.61 -15.43
C ASP A 71 -3.59 4.06 -13.96
N ALA A 72 -4.70 3.79 -13.29
CA ALA A 72 -4.87 4.05 -11.86
C ALA A 72 -3.88 3.23 -11.00
N ILE A 73 -3.66 1.95 -11.35
CA ILE A 73 -2.62 1.12 -10.70
C ILE A 73 -1.24 1.74 -10.90
N SER A 74 -0.91 2.13 -12.14
CA SER A 74 0.38 2.74 -12.46
C SER A 74 0.63 4.01 -11.64
N SER A 75 -0.37 4.89 -11.55
CA SER A 75 -0.30 6.12 -10.76
C SER A 75 -0.09 5.85 -9.27
N ASN A 76 -0.76 4.83 -8.74
CA ASN A 76 -0.62 4.45 -7.33
C ASN A 76 0.78 3.86 -7.04
N ILE A 77 1.31 3.00 -7.92
CA ILE A 77 2.67 2.45 -7.79
C ILE A 77 3.73 3.57 -7.86
N LEU A 78 3.58 4.53 -8.78
CA LEU A 78 4.50 5.67 -8.89
C LEU A 78 4.44 6.59 -7.67
N ARG A 79 3.26 6.76 -7.05
CA ARG A 79 3.10 7.48 -5.80
C ARG A 79 3.84 6.77 -4.67
N ILE A 80 3.65 5.45 -4.52
CA ILE A 80 4.34 4.63 -3.51
C ILE A 80 5.86 4.73 -3.68
N LEU A 81 6.37 4.62 -4.92
CA LEU A 81 7.80 4.76 -5.21
C LEU A 81 8.32 6.12 -4.71
N ARG A 82 7.64 7.20 -5.06
CA ARG A 82 8.02 8.57 -4.63
C ARG A 82 7.98 8.73 -3.11
N ASP A 83 6.94 8.21 -2.46
CA ASP A 83 6.80 8.29 -0.99
C ASP A 83 7.96 7.55 -0.30
N MET A 84 8.39 6.39 -0.82
CA MET A 84 9.53 5.63 -0.32
C MET A 84 10.87 6.35 -0.57
N GLU A 85 11.04 6.94 -1.75
CA GLU A 85 12.23 7.76 -2.08
C GLU A 85 12.38 8.94 -1.12
N LEU A 86 11.29 9.67 -0.88
CA LEU A 86 11.27 10.82 0.05
C LEU A 86 11.53 10.42 1.50
N ALA A 87 11.08 9.23 1.89
CA ALA A 87 11.32 8.67 3.23
C ALA A 87 12.73 8.09 3.40
N GLY A 88 13.55 8.02 2.32
CA GLY A 88 14.89 7.41 2.35
C GLY A 88 14.85 5.90 2.59
N GLU A 89 13.75 5.24 2.26
CA GLU A 89 13.59 3.79 2.44
C GLU A 89 14.32 3.01 1.34
N GLU A 90 14.73 1.77 1.66
CA GLU A 90 15.33 0.88 0.67
C GLU A 90 14.32 0.48 -0.40
N LEU A 91 14.66 0.81 -1.66
CA LEU A 91 13.81 0.55 -2.82
C LEU A 91 14.09 -0.84 -3.40
N SER A 92 13.10 -1.71 -3.33
CA SER A 92 13.10 -2.99 -4.02
C SER A 92 11.76 -3.25 -4.71
N ALA A 93 11.76 -4.05 -5.77
CA ALA A 93 10.52 -4.43 -6.44
C ALA A 93 9.54 -5.12 -5.48
N ARG A 94 10.06 -5.84 -4.48
CA ARG A 94 9.27 -6.53 -3.47
C ARG A 94 8.66 -5.56 -2.46
N SER A 95 9.43 -4.61 -1.91
CA SER A 95 8.93 -3.65 -0.93
C SER A 95 7.83 -2.75 -1.51
N ILE A 96 7.99 -2.29 -2.76
CA ILE A 96 6.98 -1.51 -3.48
C ILE A 96 5.70 -2.35 -3.67
N LEU A 97 5.84 -3.60 -4.11
CA LEU A 97 4.71 -4.50 -4.31
C LEU A 97 3.97 -4.82 -3.00
N ASP A 98 4.70 -5.12 -1.93
CA ASP A 98 4.11 -5.44 -0.62
C ASP A 98 3.39 -4.22 -0.03
N ARG A 99 3.92 -3.00 -0.23
CA ARG A 99 3.23 -1.74 0.15
C ARG A 99 1.96 -1.52 -0.69
N TYR A 100 2.01 -1.77 -2.00
CA TYR A 100 0.83 -1.70 -2.87
C TYR A 100 -0.26 -2.70 -2.45
N LEU A 101 0.13 -3.91 -2.04
CA LEU A 101 -0.79 -4.95 -1.56
C LEU A 101 -1.23 -4.77 -0.10
N GLY A 102 -0.74 -3.72 0.57
CA GLY A 102 -1.05 -3.45 1.98
C GLY A 102 -0.43 -4.45 2.96
N LYS A 103 0.61 -5.21 2.56
CA LYS A 103 1.24 -6.23 3.40
C LYS A 103 2.25 -5.66 4.40
N ASN A 104 2.88 -4.53 4.07
CA ASN A 104 3.88 -3.83 4.88
C ASN A 104 3.38 -2.42 5.27
N LEU A 105 2.09 -2.27 5.52
CA LEU A 105 1.61 -1.08 6.20
C LEU A 105 2.21 -1.12 7.61
N PRO A 106 2.88 -0.02 8.09
CA PRO A 106 3.22 0.08 9.49
C PRO A 106 1.93 -0.20 10.26
N GLU A 107 2.02 -1.04 11.29
CA GLU A 107 0.86 -1.38 12.12
C GLU A 107 0.05 -0.10 12.37
N ARG A 108 -1.19 -0.09 11.94
CA ARG A 108 -2.08 1.06 12.17
C ARG A 108 -2.30 1.14 13.67
N ARG A 109 -1.45 1.90 14.33
CA ARG A 109 -1.61 2.17 15.75
C ARG A 109 -2.91 2.94 15.94
N THR A 110 -3.75 2.44 16.81
CA THR A 110 -4.94 3.15 17.23
C THR A 110 -4.54 4.39 18.03
N LEU A 111 -5.41 5.39 18.08
CA LEU A 111 -5.20 6.58 18.92
C LEU A 111 -4.91 6.19 20.37
N VAL A 112 -5.60 5.17 20.90
CA VAL A 112 -5.43 4.66 22.25
C VAL A 112 -4.02 4.07 22.45
N GLU A 113 -3.51 3.31 21.49
CA GLU A 113 -2.14 2.74 21.54
C GLU A 113 -1.07 3.83 21.53
N VAL A 114 -1.22 4.84 20.66
CA VAL A 114 -0.30 5.98 20.60
C VAL A 114 -0.31 6.74 21.93
N PHE A 115 -1.50 7.00 22.47
CA PHE A 115 -1.65 7.71 23.75
C PHE A 115 -1.08 6.91 24.92
N ARG A 116 -1.29 5.58 24.97
CA ARG A 116 -0.67 4.71 25.98
C ARG A 116 0.85 4.75 25.90
N ALA A 117 1.41 4.65 24.71
CA ALA A 117 2.86 4.72 24.51
C ALA A 117 3.44 6.09 24.94
N HIS A 118 2.70 7.18 24.68
CA HIS A 118 3.07 8.52 25.16
C HIS A 118 3.07 8.59 26.70
N ASN A 119 1.98 8.16 27.33
CA ASN A 119 1.87 8.18 28.80
C ASN A 119 2.96 7.34 29.47
N GLU A 120 3.32 6.20 28.89
CA GLU A 120 4.41 5.35 29.37
C GLU A 120 5.77 6.08 29.35
N LYS A 121 6.05 6.83 28.26
CA LYS A 121 7.25 7.68 28.20
C LYS A 121 7.23 8.78 29.26
N CYS A 122 6.10 9.48 29.41
CA CYS A 122 5.96 10.54 30.41
C CYS A 122 6.11 9.99 31.84
N ARG A 123 5.61 8.77 32.11
CA ARG A 123 5.75 8.10 33.40
C ARG A 123 7.22 7.82 33.75
N LYS A 124 8.01 7.35 32.76
CA LYS A 124 9.45 7.10 32.95
C LYS A 124 10.25 8.37 33.25
N LEU A 125 9.74 9.53 32.81
CA LEU A 125 10.37 10.84 33.02
C LEU A 125 9.68 11.65 34.12
N SER A 126 8.79 11.01 34.91
CA SER A 126 8.09 11.64 36.02
C SER A 126 9.08 12.04 37.12
N GLY A 127 9.03 13.29 37.56
CA GLY A 127 9.96 13.85 38.53
C GLY A 127 11.28 14.36 37.92
N ILE A 128 11.52 14.16 36.60
CA ILE A 128 12.67 14.68 35.87
C ILE A 128 12.17 15.79 34.92
N ASP A 129 11.49 15.40 33.83
CA ASP A 129 10.97 16.32 32.82
C ASP A 129 9.49 16.63 32.98
N TYR A 130 8.74 15.77 33.66
CA TYR A 130 7.31 15.92 33.89
C TYR A 130 6.95 15.90 35.36
N ALA A 131 6.14 16.88 35.81
CA ALA A 131 5.59 16.84 37.17
C ALA A 131 4.65 15.63 37.32
N PRO A 132 4.68 14.93 38.49
CA PRO A 132 3.80 13.78 38.73
C PRO A 132 2.31 14.07 38.48
N ALA A 133 1.85 15.29 38.82
CA ALA A 133 0.49 15.75 38.57
C ALA A 133 0.15 15.82 37.07
N THR A 134 1.13 16.11 36.21
CA THR A 134 0.94 16.13 34.75
C THR A 134 0.74 14.73 34.22
N VAL A 135 1.53 13.75 34.69
CA VAL A 135 1.40 12.35 34.30
C VAL A 135 0.02 11.82 34.72
N ALA A 136 -0.43 12.11 35.94
CA ALA A 136 -1.75 11.70 36.45
C ALA A 136 -2.90 12.29 35.60
N ARG A 137 -2.77 13.55 35.10
CA ARG A 137 -3.73 14.15 34.19
C ARG A 137 -3.78 13.45 32.84
N TYR A 138 -2.64 13.06 32.27
CA TYR A 138 -2.57 12.30 31.01
C TYR A 138 -3.22 10.93 31.15
N GLU A 139 -3.04 10.26 32.27
CA GLU A 139 -3.70 8.97 32.54
C GLU A 139 -5.22 9.12 32.67
N THR A 140 -5.68 10.17 33.34
CA THR A 140 -7.11 10.49 33.42
C THR A 140 -7.70 10.78 32.03
N CYS A 141 -6.99 11.56 31.23
CA CYS A 141 -7.41 11.87 29.85
C CYS A 141 -7.52 10.61 29.00
N LEU A 142 -6.56 9.69 29.08
CA LEU A 142 -6.62 8.40 28.37
C LEU A 142 -7.82 7.57 28.82
N LYS A 143 -8.10 7.53 30.14
CA LYS A 143 -9.26 6.80 30.68
C LYS A 143 -10.58 7.36 30.15
N LEU A 144 -10.72 8.68 30.13
CA LEU A 144 -11.91 9.35 29.56
C LEU A 144 -12.06 9.08 28.06
N LEU A 145 -10.97 9.12 27.32
CA LEU A 145 -10.96 8.77 25.88
C LEU A 145 -11.42 7.32 25.64
N CYS A 146 -10.89 6.37 26.41
CA CYS A 146 -11.31 4.96 26.31
C CYS A 146 -12.80 4.78 26.60
N ASN A 147 -13.30 5.44 27.67
CA ASN A 147 -14.73 5.39 28.01
C ASN A 147 -15.59 6.02 26.90
N PHE A 148 -15.18 7.15 26.36
CA PHE A 148 -15.90 7.78 25.24
C PHE A 148 -15.97 6.86 24.01
N LEU A 149 -14.84 6.25 23.65
CA LEU A 149 -14.79 5.35 22.49
C LEU A 149 -15.63 4.09 22.69
N SER A 150 -15.66 3.52 23.90
CA SER A 150 -16.47 2.34 24.20
C SER A 150 -17.98 2.63 24.15
N VAL A 151 -18.40 3.82 24.59
CA VAL A 151 -19.82 4.21 24.59
C VAL A 151 -20.33 4.59 23.17
N HIS A 152 -19.52 5.33 22.40
CA HIS A 152 -19.98 5.86 21.11
C HIS A 152 -19.65 5.00 19.90
N TYR A 153 -18.63 4.15 19.97
CA TYR A 153 -18.16 3.37 18.81
C TYR A 153 -18.22 1.85 19.03
N GLN A 154 -18.68 1.37 20.18
CA GLN A 154 -18.84 -0.06 20.53
C GLN A 154 -17.61 -0.91 20.15
N LYS A 155 -16.42 -0.38 20.37
CA LYS A 155 -15.14 -1.04 20.08
C LYS A 155 -14.35 -1.27 21.35
#